data_f7a37af868123dc7fce1d90c6e352cd8
#
_entry.id   f7a37af868123dc7fce1d90c6e352cd8
#
_cell.length_a   1.000
_cell.length_b   1.000
_cell.length_c   1.000
_cell.angle_alpha   90.00
_cell.angle_beta   90.00
_cell.angle_gamma   90.00
#
_symmetry.space_group_name_H-M   'P 1'
#
loop_
_entity.id
_entity.type
_entity.pdbx_description
1 polymer ?
#
loop_
_entity_poly.entity_id
_entity_poly.type
_entity_poly.pdbx_seq_one_letter_code
_entity_poly.pdbx_strand_id
1 'polypeptide(L)'
;MTNPHNDKDHFLQLLKIIKELRKKCPWDKKQTINTLRHLTIEEVYELSDAILKNQKKNIEDELGDLLLHIMMYAEIGSEKKYFSINTIIKNLNKKLIHRHPHIYNKKNNKKITKKEVENSWEKIKLKEKGRKKILDGVPEKIPPMIKSMIIQKKVRNIGFDWENKNQVLEKIKEELKELQEETSKNKIKEEVGDLLFSVINYARFINIDPEEALELTNRKFKKRFNYLESEIKKEGKNLNKMSLNEMNVYWNKSKSITKN
;
A
#
# COMPACT_ATOMS: atom_id res chain seq x y z
N MET A 1 9.74 -28.11 6.43
CA MET A 1 10.28 -27.99 5.06
C MET A 1 9.24 -28.61 4.14
N THR A 2 8.60 -27.80 3.30
CA THR A 2 7.62 -28.28 2.30
C THR A 2 8.35 -29.06 1.21
N ASN A 3 7.77 -30.18 0.79
CA ASN A 3 8.33 -31.00 -0.26
C ASN A 3 8.03 -30.33 -1.63
N PRO A 4 9.03 -29.89 -2.43
CA PRO A 4 8.79 -29.14 -3.67
C PRO A 4 8.01 -29.93 -4.76
N HIS A 5 7.91 -31.24 -4.64
CA HIS A 5 7.04 -32.03 -5.50
C HIS A 5 5.56 -31.81 -5.18
N ASN A 6 5.21 -31.62 -3.92
CA ASN A 6 3.84 -31.39 -3.46
C ASN A 6 3.35 -30.00 -3.90
N ASP A 7 4.19 -29.00 -3.82
CA ASP A 7 3.85 -27.61 -4.19
C ASP A 7 3.50 -27.50 -5.70
N LYS A 8 4.23 -28.23 -6.56
CA LYS A 8 3.94 -28.28 -8.00
C LYS A 8 2.58 -28.89 -8.29
N ASP A 9 2.21 -29.94 -7.58
CA ASP A 9 0.95 -30.65 -7.78
C ASP A 9 -0.24 -29.80 -7.35
N HIS A 10 -0.14 -29.09 -6.22
CA HIS A 10 -1.16 -28.15 -5.76
C HIS A 10 -1.35 -26.96 -6.71
N PHE A 11 -0.27 -26.42 -7.26
CA PHE A 11 -0.37 -25.36 -8.25
C PHE A 11 -1.07 -25.83 -9.53
N LEU A 12 -0.75 -27.01 -10.03
CA LEU A 12 -1.42 -27.60 -11.19
C LEU A 12 -2.89 -27.93 -10.92
N GLN A 13 -3.21 -28.35 -9.70
CA GLN A 13 -4.59 -28.56 -9.26
C GLN A 13 -5.36 -27.25 -9.24
N LEU A 14 -4.79 -26.18 -8.69
CA LEU A 14 -5.41 -24.85 -8.68
C LEU A 14 -5.72 -24.39 -10.11
N LEU A 15 -4.79 -24.54 -11.06
CA LEU A 15 -5.02 -24.22 -12.47
C LEU A 15 -6.24 -24.95 -13.06
N LYS A 16 -6.42 -26.23 -12.71
CA LYS A 16 -7.59 -27.00 -13.15
C LYS A 16 -8.88 -26.48 -12.55
N ILE A 17 -8.87 -26.20 -11.23
CA ILE A 17 -10.02 -25.65 -10.51
C ILE A 17 -10.47 -24.33 -11.12
N ILE A 18 -9.55 -23.39 -11.36
CA ILE A 18 -9.88 -22.10 -11.97
C ILE A 18 -10.55 -22.25 -13.33
N LYS A 19 -10.01 -23.13 -14.19
CA LYS A 19 -10.62 -23.44 -15.49
C LYS A 19 -12.02 -24.04 -15.37
N GLU A 20 -12.24 -24.88 -14.37
CA GLU A 20 -13.56 -25.46 -14.12
C GLU A 20 -14.55 -24.41 -13.63
N LEU A 21 -14.16 -23.56 -12.67
CA LEU A 21 -14.97 -22.44 -12.17
C LEU A 21 -15.37 -21.52 -13.32
N ARG A 22 -14.45 -21.12 -14.16
CA ARG A 22 -14.73 -20.29 -15.34
C ARG A 22 -15.76 -20.93 -16.31
N LYS A 23 -15.79 -22.25 -16.41
CA LYS A 23 -16.73 -22.95 -17.30
C LYS A 23 -18.07 -23.23 -16.66
N LYS A 24 -18.10 -23.58 -15.36
CA LYS A 24 -19.26 -24.17 -14.70
C LYS A 24 -19.97 -23.23 -13.74
N CYS A 25 -19.21 -22.35 -13.03
CA CYS A 25 -19.80 -21.45 -12.05
C CYS A 25 -20.45 -20.24 -12.72
N PRO A 26 -21.74 -19.97 -12.53
CA PRO A 26 -22.43 -18.84 -13.18
C PRO A 26 -21.86 -17.47 -12.79
N TRP A 27 -21.31 -17.32 -11.58
CA TRP A 27 -20.69 -16.09 -11.10
C TRP A 27 -19.31 -15.88 -11.72
N ASP A 28 -18.44 -16.89 -11.63
CA ASP A 28 -17.08 -16.83 -12.18
C ASP A 28 -17.08 -16.61 -13.69
N LYS A 29 -17.98 -17.29 -14.41
CA LYS A 29 -18.13 -17.15 -15.86
C LYS A 29 -18.42 -15.71 -16.31
N LYS A 30 -19.12 -14.93 -15.49
CA LYS A 30 -19.46 -13.53 -15.80
C LYS A 30 -18.35 -12.55 -15.48
N GLN A 31 -17.33 -12.96 -14.72
CA GLN A 31 -16.25 -12.06 -14.34
C GLN A 31 -15.42 -11.61 -15.55
N THR A 32 -15.01 -10.36 -15.49
CA THR A 32 -14.10 -9.71 -16.44
C THR A 32 -12.92 -9.11 -15.68
N ILE A 33 -11.87 -8.70 -16.38
CA ILE A 33 -10.75 -7.96 -15.79
C ILE A 33 -11.26 -6.71 -15.03
N ASN A 34 -12.28 -6.04 -15.58
CA ASN A 34 -12.84 -4.83 -14.94
C ASN A 34 -13.67 -5.13 -13.70
N THR A 35 -14.48 -6.20 -13.72
CA THR A 35 -15.31 -6.56 -12.56
C THR A 35 -14.50 -7.10 -11.39
N LEU A 36 -13.39 -7.79 -11.63
CA LEU A 36 -12.50 -8.27 -10.59
C LEU A 36 -11.63 -7.17 -9.97
N ARG A 37 -11.46 -6.03 -10.64
CA ARG A 37 -10.52 -4.99 -10.22
C ARG A 37 -10.80 -4.45 -8.81
N HIS A 38 -12.07 -4.16 -8.49
CA HIS A 38 -12.43 -3.64 -7.17
C HIS A 38 -12.28 -4.70 -6.08
N LEU A 39 -12.65 -5.95 -6.37
CA LEU A 39 -12.47 -7.07 -5.44
C LEU A 39 -10.98 -7.28 -5.11
N THR A 40 -10.10 -7.24 -6.12
CA THR A 40 -8.65 -7.34 -5.88
C THR A 40 -8.12 -6.22 -4.96
N ILE A 41 -8.66 -5.00 -5.05
CA ILE A 41 -8.29 -3.89 -4.17
C ILE A 41 -8.79 -4.16 -2.74
N GLU A 42 -9.97 -4.74 -2.59
CA GLU A 42 -10.55 -5.16 -1.31
C GLU A 42 -9.64 -6.17 -0.62
N GLU A 43 -9.27 -7.28 -1.30
CA GLU A 43 -8.33 -8.28 -0.76
C GLU A 43 -6.97 -7.68 -0.36
N VAL A 44 -6.46 -6.70 -1.11
CA VAL A 44 -5.21 -6.00 -0.74
C VAL A 44 -5.37 -5.24 0.57
N TYR A 45 -6.51 -4.61 0.83
CA TYR A 45 -6.78 -3.93 2.09
C TYR A 45 -7.02 -4.91 3.23
N GLU A 46 -7.69 -6.04 3.00
CA GLU A 46 -7.89 -7.09 3.98
C GLU A 46 -6.57 -7.74 4.39
N LEU A 47 -5.70 -8.04 3.43
CA LEU A 47 -4.33 -8.46 3.70
C LEU A 47 -3.55 -7.43 4.52
N SER A 48 -3.65 -6.14 4.18
CA SER A 48 -3.01 -5.08 4.95
C SER A 48 -3.50 -5.03 6.39
N ASP A 49 -4.81 -5.16 6.60
CA ASP A 49 -5.44 -5.20 7.92
C ASP A 49 -4.98 -6.42 8.74
N ALA A 50 -4.93 -7.60 8.12
CA ALA A 50 -4.46 -8.84 8.74
C ALA A 50 -2.98 -8.75 9.16
N ILE A 51 -2.12 -8.12 8.33
CA ILE A 51 -0.70 -7.88 8.64
C ILE A 51 -0.59 -6.94 9.85
N LEU A 52 -1.30 -5.80 9.85
CA LEU A 52 -1.25 -4.83 10.94
C LEU A 52 -1.79 -5.38 12.26
N LYS A 53 -2.68 -6.37 12.20
CA LYS A 53 -3.20 -7.10 13.38
C LYS A 53 -2.34 -8.30 13.78
N ASN A 54 -1.28 -8.61 13.01
CA ASN A 54 -0.42 -9.79 13.19
C ASN A 54 -1.22 -11.12 13.24
N GLN A 55 -2.28 -11.24 12.42
CA GLN A 55 -3.18 -12.40 12.36
C GLN A 55 -2.68 -13.39 11.30
N LYS A 56 -1.74 -14.26 11.66
CA LYS A 56 -1.05 -15.16 10.72
C LYS A 56 -1.98 -16.00 9.82
N LYS A 57 -3.08 -16.50 10.38
CA LYS A 57 -4.04 -17.29 9.61
C LYS A 57 -4.76 -16.43 8.57
N ASN A 58 -5.26 -15.26 8.96
CA ASN A 58 -5.90 -14.35 8.02
C ASN A 58 -4.93 -13.88 6.91
N ILE A 59 -3.64 -13.66 7.26
CA ILE A 59 -2.62 -13.34 6.24
C ILE A 59 -2.50 -14.46 5.20
N GLU A 60 -2.57 -15.73 5.62
CA GLU A 60 -2.54 -16.89 4.72
C GLU A 60 -3.79 -16.94 3.84
N ASP A 61 -4.96 -16.70 4.42
CA ASP A 61 -6.25 -16.69 3.73
C ASP A 61 -6.28 -15.57 2.66
N GLU A 62 -5.94 -14.33 3.02
CA GLU A 62 -5.92 -13.19 2.10
C GLU A 62 -4.88 -13.32 0.97
N LEU A 63 -3.73 -13.95 1.27
CA LEU A 63 -2.76 -14.31 0.22
C LEU A 63 -3.33 -15.33 -0.75
N GLY A 64 -4.16 -16.25 -0.27
CA GLY A 64 -4.91 -17.20 -1.09
C GLY A 64 -5.89 -16.49 -2.03
N ASP A 65 -6.66 -15.52 -1.52
CA ASP A 65 -7.64 -14.77 -2.30
C ASP A 65 -6.97 -13.85 -3.35
N LEU A 66 -5.85 -13.23 -3.01
CA LEU A 66 -5.04 -12.52 -4.00
C LEU A 66 -4.47 -13.46 -5.09
N LEU A 67 -4.06 -14.67 -4.70
CA LEU A 67 -3.61 -15.68 -5.67
C LEU A 67 -4.77 -16.13 -6.57
N LEU A 68 -5.97 -16.35 -6.01
CA LEU A 68 -7.18 -16.63 -6.76
C LEU A 68 -7.43 -15.55 -7.82
N HIS A 69 -7.39 -14.28 -7.45
CA HIS A 69 -7.58 -13.17 -8.39
C HIS A 69 -6.51 -13.14 -9.48
N ILE A 70 -5.23 -13.37 -9.15
CA ILE A 70 -4.15 -13.47 -10.15
C ILE A 70 -4.44 -14.60 -11.17
N MET A 71 -4.88 -15.76 -10.68
CA MET A 71 -5.20 -16.90 -11.54
C MET A 71 -6.43 -16.64 -12.39
N MET A 72 -7.47 -15.99 -11.85
CA MET A 72 -8.65 -15.59 -12.59
C MET A 72 -8.32 -14.58 -13.68
N TYR A 73 -7.53 -13.56 -13.43
CA TYR A 73 -7.03 -12.64 -14.47
C TYR A 73 -6.26 -13.36 -15.55
N ALA A 74 -5.42 -14.33 -15.18
CA ALA A 74 -4.62 -15.10 -16.13
C ALA A 74 -5.49 -15.96 -17.05
N GLU A 75 -6.55 -16.58 -16.52
CA GLU A 75 -7.49 -17.38 -17.31
C GLU A 75 -8.34 -16.50 -18.23
N ILE A 76 -8.91 -15.38 -17.73
CA ILE A 76 -9.64 -14.41 -18.55
C ILE A 76 -8.75 -13.82 -19.66
N GLY A 77 -7.48 -13.53 -19.35
CA GLY A 77 -6.51 -13.07 -20.32
C GLY A 77 -6.20 -14.12 -21.40
N SER A 78 -6.15 -15.39 -21.01
CA SER A 78 -5.94 -16.53 -21.91
C SER A 78 -7.13 -16.74 -22.84
N GLU A 79 -8.36 -16.66 -22.33
CA GLU A 79 -9.60 -16.71 -23.13
C GLU A 79 -9.61 -15.65 -24.24
N LYS A 80 -9.12 -14.45 -23.90
CA LYS A 80 -9.04 -13.30 -24.83
C LYS A 80 -7.75 -13.29 -25.68
N LYS A 81 -6.87 -14.27 -25.51
CA LYS A 81 -5.55 -14.34 -26.18
C LYS A 81 -4.64 -13.12 -25.91
N TYR A 82 -4.79 -12.44 -24.76
CA TYR A 82 -3.97 -11.30 -24.38
C TYR A 82 -2.69 -11.73 -23.67
N PHE A 83 -2.81 -12.61 -22.68
CA PHE A 83 -1.73 -13.16 -21.86
C PHE A 83 -2.22 -14.44 -21.16
N SER A 84 -1.30 -15.15 -20.52
CA SER A 84 -1.59 -16.37 -19.76
C SER A 84 -0.73 -16.42 -18.50
N ILE A 85 -1.05 -17.33 -17.58
CA ILE A 85 -0.22 -17.54 -16.39
C ILE A 85 1.25 -17.85 -16.76
N ASN A 86 1.47 -18.62 -17.82
CA ASN A 86 2.82 -18.92 -18.30
C ASN A 86 3.57 -17.66 -18.76
N THR A 87 2.92 -16.77 -19.53
CA THR A 87 3.55 -15.52 -19.97
C THR A 87 3.78 -14.56 -18.82
N ILE A 88 2.87 -14.52 -17.82
CA ILE A 88 3.02 -13.72 -16.59
C ILE A 88 4.26 -14.19 -15.83
N ILE A 89 4.37 -15.49 -15.53
CA ILE A 89 5.50 -16.07 -14.78
C ILE A 89 6.81 -15.88 -15.55
N LYS A 90 6.82 -16.19 -16.85
CA LYS A 90 8.01 -16.03 -17.71
C LYS A 90 8.53 -14.59 -17.70
N ASN A 91 7.64 -13.61 -17.81
CA ASN A 91 8.01 -12.20 -17.81
C ASN A 91 8.47 -11.75 -16.42
N LEU A 92 7.84 -12.24 -15.34
CA LEU A 92 8.26 -11.98 -13.97
C LEU A 92 9.67 -12.53 -13.73
N ASN A 93 9.94 -13.77 -14.10
CA ASN A 93 11.26 -14.40 -13.96
C ASN A 93 12.35 -13.60 -14.69
N LYS A 94 12.11 -13.23 -15.95
CA LYS A 94 13.04 -12.39 -16.72
C LYS A 94 13.31 -11.05 -16.02
N LYS A 95 12.25 -10.40 -15.53
CA LYS A 95 12.34 -9.14 -14.80
C LYS A 95 13.14 -9.26 -13.50
N LEU A 96 12.90 -10.31 -12.71
CA LEU A 96 13.61 -10.53 -11.46
C LEU A 96 15.10 -10.80 -11.69
N ILE A 97 15.44 -11.67 -12.64
CA ILE A 97 16.83 -11.96 -13.00
C ILE A 97 17.54 -10.69 -13.51
N HIS A 98 16.89 -9.93 -14.39
CA HIS A 98 17.46 -8.69 -14.93
C HIS A 98 17.71 -7.62 -13.87
N ARG A 99 16.81 -7.53 -12.87
CA ARG A 99 16.90 -6.52 -11.81
C ARG A 99 17.78 -6.91 -10.63
N HIS A 100 18.26 -8.17 -10.58
CA HIS A 100 19.16 -8.66 -9.55
C HIS A 100 20.49 -9.18 -10.15
N PRO A 101 21.23 -8.34 -10.91
CA PRO A 101 22.49 -8.77 -11.53
C PRO A 101 23.54 -9.15 -10.52
N HIS A 102 23.47 -8.65 -9.29
CA HIS A 102 24.35 -9.00 -8.19
C HIS A 102 24.16 -10.45 -7.70
N ILE A 103 23.01 -11.08 -7.95
CA ILE A 103 22.74 -12.47 -7.59
C ILE A 103 22.96 -13.40 -8.80
N TYR A 104 22.46 -13.01 -9.97
CA TYR A 104 22.42 -13.88 -11.13
C TYR A 104 23.60 -13.73 -12.11
N ASN A 105 24.42 -12.67 -11.95
CA ASN A 105 25.61 -12.50 -12.79
C ASN A 105 26.85 -13.01 -12.04
N LYS A 106 27.33 -14.20 -12.37
CA LYS A 106 28.48 -14.89 -11.75
C LYS A 106 29.81 -14.10 -11.75
N LYS A 107 29.90 -13.02 -12.53
CA LYS A 107 31.11 -12.17 -12.59
C LYS A 107 31.22 -11.16 -11.45
N ASN A 108 30.19 -10.98 -10.62
CA ASN A 108 30.16 -9.98 -9.56
C ASN A 108 30.17 -10.64 -8.15
N ASN A 109 31.35 -11.03 -7.69
CA ASN A 109 31.56 -11.53 -6.31
C ASN A 109 31.69 -10.42 -5.24
N LYS A 110 31.27 -9.18 -5.52
CA LYS A 110 31.34 -8.09 -4.53
C LYS A 110 30.15 -8.17 -3.58
N LYS A 111 30.43 -8.09 -2.28
CA LYS A 111 29.39 -7.84 -1.26
C LYS A 111 28.78 -6.48 -1.55
N ILE A 112 27.52 -6.44 -1.91
CA ILE A 112 26.77 -5.22 -2.26
C ILE A 112 25.91 -4.85 -1.05
N THR A 113 25.91 -3.58 -0.67
CA THR A 113 25.07 -3.05 0.41
C THR A 113 23.63 -2.86 -0.05
N LYS A 114 22.68 -2.81 0.90
CA LYS A 114 21.27 -2.53 0.62
C LYS A 114 21.08 -1.25 -0.22
N LYS A 115 21.81 -0.18 0.11
CA LYS A 115 21.75 1.11 -0.58
C LYS A 115 22.23 1.01 -2.04
N GLU A 116 23.28 0.24 -2.29
CA GLU A 116 23.77 -0.01 -3.66
C GLU A 116 22.79 -0.82 -4.50
N VAL A 117 22.09 -1.81 -3.87
CA VAL A 117 21.02 -2.57 -4.53
C VAL A 117 19.86 -1.64 -4.90
N GLU A 118 19.40 -0.80 -3.98
CA GLU A 118 18.31 0.16 -4.23
C GLU A 118 18.65 1.13 -5.36
N ASN A 119 19.86 1.69 -5.36
CA ASN A 119 20.33 2.61 -6.40
C ASN A 119 20.47 1.92 -7.78
N SER A 120 20.99 0.70 -7.81
CA SER A 120 21.13 -0.06 -9.05
C SER A 120 19.76 -0.46 -9.62
N TRP A 121 18.81 -0.82 -8.77
CA TRP A 121 17.44 -1.15 -9.14
C TRP A 121 16.73 0.00 -9.88
N GLU A 122 16.80 1.23 -9.36
CA GLU A 122 16.19 2.37 -10.02
C GLU A 122 16.88 2.72 -11.35
N LYS A 123 18.22 2.63 -11.41
CA LYS A 123 18.96 2.81 -12.68
C LYS A 123 18.54 1.78 -13.73
N ILE A 124 18.32 0.54 -13.34
CA ILE A 124 17.85 -0.53 -14.24
C ILE A 124 16.42 -0.21 -14.71
N LYS A 125 15.55 0.20 -13.79
CA LYS A 125 14.15 0.58 -14.15
C LYS A 125 14.07 1.75 -15.11
N LEU A 126 14.97 2.73 -14.99
CA LEU A 126 15.02 3.88 -15.91
C LEU A 126 15.45 3.48 -17.33
N LYS A 127 16.26 2.42 -17.45
CA LYS A 127 16.68 1.87 -18.77
C LYS A 127 15.62 0.98 -19.41
N GLU A 128 14.55 0.62 -18.71
CA GLU A 128 13.45 -0.18 -19.26
C GLU A 128 12.68 0.60 -20.33
N LYS A 129 12.25 -0.10 -21.38
CA LYS A 129 11.53 0.51 -22.51
C LYS A 129 10.29 1.29 -22.04
N GLY A 130 10.12 2.50 -22.57
CA GLY A 130 8.98 3.37 -22.33
C GLY A 130 9.16 4.41 -21.22
N ARG A 131 10.27 4.40 -20.48
CA ARG A 131 10.57 5.41 -19.46
C ARG A 131 11.57 6.45 -19.99
N LYS A 132 11.09 7.65 -20.24
CA LYS A 132 11.90 8.79 -20.71
C LYS A 132 12.23 9.77 -19.59
N LYS A 133 11.39 9.85 -18.56
CA LYS A 133 11.51 10.77 -17.42
C LYS A 133 11.53 9.99 -16.10
N ILE A 134 12.08 10.61 -15.07
CA ILE A 134 12.20 10.04 -13.71
C ILE A 134 10.84 9.60 -13.16
N LEU A 135 9.83 10.42 -13.36
CA LEU A 135 8.49 10.15 -12.83
C LEU A 135 7.63 9.25 -13.73
N ASP A 136 8.16 8.82 -14.90
CA ASP A 136 7.46 7.86 -15.72
C ASP A 136 7.20 6.56 -14.95
N GLY A 137 5.99 6.00 -15.13
CA GLY A 137 5.55 4.80 -14.43
C GLY A 137 5.09 5.03 -12.99
N VAL A 138 4.87 6.29 -12.56
CA VAL A 138 4.02 6.60 -11.42
C VAL A 138 2.57 6.40 -11.88
N PRO A 139 1.79 5.48 -11.26
CA PRO A 139 0.42 5.28 -11.69
C PRO A 139 -0.45 6.51 -11.44
N GLU A 140 -1.31 6.85 -12.39
CA GLU A 140 -2.16 8.05 -12.26
C GLU A 140 -3.30 7.86 -11.26
N LYS A 141 -3.90 6.66 -11.22
CA LYS A 141 -5.13 6.35 -10.49
C LYS A 141 -4.88 5.53 -9.22
N ILE A 142 -3.95 5.97 -8.39
CA ILE A 142 -3.70 5.42 -7.06
C ILE A 142 -4.00 6.47 -5.99
N PRO A 143 -4.23 6.06 -4.72
CA PRO A 143 -4.44 7.01 -3.62
C PRO A 143 -3.34 8.06 -3.57
N PRO A 144 -3.68 9.35 -3.35
CA PRO A 144 -2.71 10.46 -3.39
C PRO A 144 -1.54 10.30 -2.41
N MET A 145 -1.76 9.76 -1.22
CA MET A 145 -0.69 9.52 -0.24
C MET A 145 0.35 8.53 -0.78
N ILE A 146 -0.10 7.38 -1.30
CA ILE A 146 0.77 6.38 -1.93
C ILE A 146 1.50 6.98 -3.14
N LYS A 147 0.80 7.81 -3.93
CA LYS A 147 1.41 8.52 -5.08
C LYS A 147 2.54 9.44 -4.64
N SER A 148 2.33 10.23 -3.59
CA SER A 148 3.34 11.13 -3.02
C SER A 148 4.58 10.37 -2.55
N MET A 149 4.41 9.25 -1.85
CA MET A 149 5.52 8.38 -1.43
C MET A 149 6.32 7.86 -2.62
N ILE A 150 5.65 7.41 -3.69
CA ILE A 150 6.32 6.91 -4.90
C ILE A 150 7.10 8.04 -5.58
N ILE A 151 6.51 9.23 -5.73
CA ILE A 151 7.16 10.40 -6.33
C ILE A 151 8.41 10.76 -5.54
N GLN A 152 8.29 10.96 -4.24
CA GLN A 152 9.39 11.35 -3.37
C GLN A 152 10.52 10.31 -3.37
N LYS A 153 10.18 9.02 -3.32
CA LYS A 153 11.17 7.93 -3.43
C LYS A 153 11.93 7.98 -4.76
N LYS A 154 11.25 8.25 -5.87
CA LYS A 154 11.88 8.32 -7.19
C LYS A 154 12.84 9.50 -7.32
N VAL A 155 12.47 10.69 -6.86
CA VAL A 155 13.32 11.87 -6.95
C VAL A 155 14.49 11.80 -5.97
N ARG A 156 14.30 11.23 -4.77
CA ARG A 156 15.40 10.92 -3.84
C ARG A 156 16.48 10.06 -4.50
N ASN A 157 16.10 9.04 -5.26
CA ASN A 157 17.06 8.10 -5.86
C ASN A 157 17.98 8.73 -6.90
N ILE A 158 17.69 9.94 -7.37
CA ILE A 158 18.56 10.74 -8.24
C ILE A 158 19.28 11.88 -7.51
N GLY A 159 19.17 11.91 -6.17
CA GLY A 159 19.81 12.93 -5.35
C GLY A 159 18.96 14.18 -5.06
N PHE A 160 17.72 14.24 -5.53
CA PHE A 160 16.80 15.32 -5.17
C PHE A 160 16.11 14.97 -3.84
N ASP A 161 16.82 15.22 -2.75
CA ASP A 161 16.37 14.98 -1.38
C ASP A 161 17.04 15.96 -0.40
N TRP A 162 16.46 16.13 0.77
CA TRP A 162 16.99 16.94 1.85
C TRP A 162 18.23 16.28 2.48
N GLU A 163 19.14 17.10 3.00
CA GLU A 163 20.36 16.60 3.63
C GLU A 163 20.09 16.03 5.03
N ASN A 164 19.14 16.64 5.75
CA ASN A 164 18.82 16.24 7.12
C ASN A 164 17.34 16.49 7.48
N LYS A 165 16.90 15.85 8.56
CA LYS A 165 15.51 15.90 9.04
C LYS A 165 15.03 17.29 9.44
N ASN A 166 15.93 18.17 9.86
CA ASN A 166 15.56 19.51 10.31
C ASN A 166 15.10 20.37 9.14
N GLN A 167 15.77 20.26 7.99
CA GLN A 167 15.34 20.96 6.76
C GLN A 167 13.92 20.52 6.34
N VAL A 168 13.60 19.24 6.48
CA VAL A 168 12.24 18.75 6.18
C VAL A 168 11.22 19.29 7.17
N LEU A 169 11.58 19.42 8.46
CA LEU A 169 10.71 20.03 9.47
C LEU A 169 10.50 21.53 9.23
N GLU A 170 11.55 22.27 8.82
CA GLU A 170 11.39 23.66 8.46
C GLU A 170 10.45 23.85 7.27
N LYS A 171 10.48 22.95 6.28
CA LYS A 171 9.53 23.01 5.16
C LYS A 171 8.09 22.76 5.64
N ILE A 172 7.84 21.86 6.60
CA ILE A 172 6.50 21.69 7.18
C ILE A 172 6.01 22.97 7.88
N LYS A 173 6.90 23.68 8.58
CA LYS A 173 6.56 24.96 9.23
C LYS A 173 6.26 26.05 8.21
N GLU A 174 7.01 26.08 7.11
CA GLU A 174 6.81 26.98 5.99
C GLU A 174 5.42 26.77 5.39
N GLU A 175 5.08 25.53 4.99
CA GLU A 175 3.76 25.19 4.43
C GLU A 175 2.61 25.49 5.41
N LEU A 176 2.81 25.25 6.71
CA LEU A 176 1.83 25.58 7.73
C LEU A 176 1.60 27.10 7.84
N LYS A 177 2.66 27.88 7.71
CA LYS A 177 2.57 29.35 7.73
C LYS A 177 1.88 29.88 6.48
N GLU A 178 2.22 29.38 5.30
CA GLU A 178 1.60 29.73 4.01
C GLU A 178 0.10 29.40 4.05
N LEU A 179 -0.29 28.23 4.59
CA LEU A 179 -1.69 27.87 4.80
C LEU A 179 -2.41 28.82 5.77
N GLN A 180 -1.73 29.34 6.80
CA GLN A 180 -2.34 30.28 7.78
C GLN A 180 -2.51 31.69 7.21
N GLU A 181 -1.63 32.11 6.30
CA GLU A 181 -1.62 33.45 5.69
C GLU A 181 -2.54 33.53 4.45
N GLU A 182 -2.87 32.38 3.85
CA GLU A 182 -3.67 32.36 2.61
C GLU A 182 -5.18 32.55 2.89
N THR A 183 -5.83 33.35 2.08
CA THR A 183 -7.25 33.70 2.21
C THR A 183 -8.12 33.20 1.05
N SER A 184 -7.51 32.90 -0.09
CA SER A 184 -8.21 32.39 -1.26
C SER A 184 -8.51 30.90 -1.11
N LYS A 185 -9.79 30.51 -1.21
CA LYS A 185 -10.22 29.11 -1.05
C LYS A 185 -9.51 28.12 -1.99
N ASN A 186 -9.18 28.53 -3.20
CA ASN A 186 -8.47 27.66 -4.13
C ASN A 186 -7.02 27.46 -3.72
N LYS A 187 -6.36 28.52 -3.31
CA LYS A 187 -4.97 28.48 -2.84
C LYS A 187 -4.88 27.75 -1.50
N ILE A 188 -5.80 27.97 -0.56
CA ILE A 188 -5.89 27.17 0.69
C ILE A 188 -5.88 25.65 0.38
N LYS A 189 -6.57 25.25 -0.70
CA LYS A 189 -6.56 23.83 -1.11
C LYS A 189 -5.17 23.37 -1.58
N GLU A 190 -4.44 24.23 -2.26
CA GLU A 190 -3.07 23.97 -2.71
C GLU A 190 -2.14 23.86 -1.50
N GLU A 191 -2.17 24.84 -0.58
CA GLU A 191 -1.37 24.84 0.66
C GLU A 191 -1.64 23.61 1.57
N VAL A 192 -2.90 23.19 1.69
CA VAL A 192 -3.24 21.93 2.38
C VAL A 192 -2.56 20.74 1.70
N GLY A 193 -2.52 20.73 0.37
CA GLY A 193 -1.84 19.70 -0.41
C GLY A 193 -0.33 19.68 -0.16
N ASP A 194 0.31 20.86 -0.14
CA ASP A 194 1.75 21.02 0.05
C ASP A 194 2.16 20.68 1.49
N LEU A 195 1.37 21.06 2.48
CA LEU A 195 1.56 20.64 3.87
C LEU A 195 1.49 19.11 4.01
N LEU A 196 0.47 18.47 3.42
CA LEU A 196 0.35 17.01 3.44
C LEU A 196 1.53 16.33 2.76
N PHE A 197 1.98 16.86 1.61
CA PHE A 197 3.13 16.34 0.88
C PHE A 197 4.42 16.45 1.70
N SER A 198 4.62 17.56 2.42
CA SER A 198 5.77 17.80 3.29
C SER A 198 5.75 16.89 4.53
N VAL A 199 4.57 16.63 5.13
CA VAL A 199 4.42 15.66 6.24
C VAL A 199 4.73 14.24 5.78
N ILE A 200 4.25 13.83 4.60
CA ILE A 200 4.57 12.53 4.00
C ILE A 200 6.08 12.41 3.76
N ASN A 201 6.71 13.49 3.29
CA ASN A 201 8.15 13.52 3.07
C ASN A 201 8.95 13.35 4.37
N TYR A 202 8.51 14.00 5.44
CA TYR A 202 9.12 13.82 6.76
C TYR A 202 9.00 12.38 7.26
N ALA A 203 7.81 11.79 7.17
CA ALA A 203 7.59 10.39 7.55
C ALA A 203 8.55 9.46 6.78
N ARG A 204 8.65 9.63 5.45
CA ARG A 204 9.60 8.92 4.60
C ARG A 204 11.05 9.11 5.07
N PHE A 205 11.43 10.36 5.39
CA PHE A 205 12.80 10.71 5.80
C PHE A 205 13.22 9.99 7.09
N ILE A 206 12.30 9.82 8.02
CA ILE A 206 12.52 9.08 9.29
C ILE A 206 12.18 7.58 9.17
N ASN A 207 11.95 7.06 7.95
CA ASN A 207 11.61 5.67 7.64
C ASN A 207 10.30 5.19 8.31
N ILE A 208 9.32 6.05 8.42
CA ILE A 208 7.96 5.72 8.83
C ILE A 208 7.07 5.68 7.59
N ASP A 209 6.23 4.65 7.48
CA ASP A 209 5.18 4.60 6.47
C ASP A 209 4.02 5.50 6.91
N PRO A 210 3.68 6.57 6.15
CA PRO A 210 2.63 7.50 6.54
C PRO A 210 1.21 6.90 6.43
N GLU A 211 0.98 5.95 5.53
CA GLU A 211 -0.30 5.24 5.40
C GLU A 211 -0.55 4.38 6.65
N GLU A 212 0.45 3.58 7.05
CA GLU A 212 0.40 2.79 8.29
C GLU A 212 0.23 3.68 9.52
N ALA A 213 0.98 4.76 9.63
CA ALA A 213 0.93 5.68 10.76
C ALA A 213 -0.46 6.33 10.92
N LEU A 214 -1.08 6.70 9.80
CA LEU A 214 -2.44 7.26 9.78
C LEU A 214 -3.48 6.20 10.14
N GLU A 215 -3.34 4.98 9.59
CA GLU A 215 -4.25 3.87 9.91
C GLU A 215 -4.20 3.48 11.40
N LEU A 216 -3.02 3.40 11.99
CA LEU A 216 -2.87 3.19 13.44
C LEU A 216 -3.58 4.27 14.26
N THR A 217 -3.56 5.52 13.77
CA THR A 217 -4.27 6.63 14.42
C THR A 217 -5.78 6.50 14.25
N ASN A 218 -6.27 6.11 13.07
CA ASN A 218 -7.69 5.83 12.82
C ASN A 218 -8.22 4.74 13.73
N ARG A 219 -7.50 3.62 13.87
CA ARG A 219 -7.86 2.52 14.79
C ARG A 219 -7.90 2.97 16.24
N LYS A 220 -6.89 3.74 16.66
CA LYS A 220 -6.84 4.31 18.01
C LYS A 220 -8.03 5.24 18.28
N PHE A 221 -8.36 6.10 17.32
CA PHE A 221 -9.51 6.98 17.40
C PHE A 221 -10.81 6.19 17.53
N LYS A 222 -11.04 5.23 16.61
CA LYS A 222 -12.23 4.36 16.61
C LYS A 222 -12.39 3.61 17.94
N LYS A 223 -11.30 3.01 18.44
CA LYS A 223 -11.32 2.29 19.74
C LYS A 223 -11.73 3.22 20.89
N ARG A 224 -11.20 4.44 20.91
CA ARG A 224 -11.52 5.43 21.95
C ARG A 224 -12.95 5.94 21.85
N PHE A 225 -13.41 6.18 20.65
CA PHE A 225 -14.76 6.66 20.41
C PHE A 225 -15.80 5.61 20.77
N ASN A 226 -15.58 4.34 20.38
CA ASN A 226 -16.45 3.23 20.77
C ASN A 226 -16.53 3.06 22.30
N TYR A 227 -15.42 3.26 23.01
CA TYR A 227 -15.41 3.27 24.47
C TYR A 227 -16.28 4.41 25.00
N LEU A 228 -16.08 5.63 24.48
CA LEU A 228 -16.87 6.81 24.85
C LEU A 228 -18.38 6.55 24.65
N GLU A 229 -18.78 6.05 23.49
CA GLU A 229 -20.19 5.70 23.21
C GLU A 229 -20.74 4.68 24.22
N SER A 230 -19.96 3.63 24.50
CA SER A 230 -20.38 2.58 25.40
C SER A 230 -20.60 3.08 26.83
N GLU A 231 -19.72 3.93 27.34
CA GLU A 231 -19.83 4.50 28.70
C GLU A 231 -21.00 5.48 28.82
N ILE A 232 -21.18 6.36 27.82
CA ILE A 232 -22.31 7.28 27.76
C ILE A 232 -23.64 6.51 27.75
N LYS A 233 -23.73 5.43 26.96
CA LYS A 233 -24.90 4.58 26.89
C LYS A 233 -25.18 3.86 28.21
N LYS A 234 -24.16 3.36 28.91
CA LYS A 234 -24.30 2.74 30.23
C LYS A 234 -24.88 3.70 31.27
N GLU A 235 -24.54 4.99 31.19
CA GLU A 235 -25.06 6.00 32.05
C GLU A 235 -26.46 6.54 31.64
N GLY A 236 -27.09 5.94 30.63
CA GLY A 236 -28.40 6.33 30.13
C GLY A 236 -28.45 7.70 29.45
N LYS A 237 -27.28 8.26 29.12
CA LYS A 237 -27.16 9.56 28.47
C LYS A 237 -27.26 9.42 26.95
N ASN A 238 -27.65 10.53 26.30
CA ASN A 238 -27.74 10.58 24.83
C ASN A 238 -26.61 11.42 24.27
N LEU A 239 -25.73 10.76 23.50
CA LEU A 239 -24.56 11.37 22.87
C LEU A 239 -24.91 12.64 22.07
N ASN A 240 -26.02 12.64 21.34
CA ASN A 240 -26.44 13.74 20.50
C ASN A 240 -26.93 14.99 21.29
N LYS A 241 -27.11 14.85 22.60
CA LYS A 241 -27.53 15.94 23.49
C LYS A 241 -26.38 16.46 24.39
N MET A 242 -25.20 15.88 24.24
CA MET A 242 -24.04 16.23 25.04
C MET A 242 -23.21 17.33 24.37
N SER A 243 -22.68 18.22 25.19
CA SER A 243 -21.66 19.17 24.75
C SER A 243 -20.31 18.49 24.52
N LEU A 244 -19.45 19.13 23.73
CA LEU A 244 -18.07 18.65 23.51
C LEU A 244 -17.30 18.51 24.85
N ASN A 245 -17.50 19.41 25.78
CA ASN A 245 -16.83 19.36 27.10
C ASN A 245 -17.25 18.12 27.89
N GLU A 246 -18.51 17.75 27.89
CA GLU A 246 -19.02 16.54 28.54
C GLU A 246 -18.45 15.29 27.86
N MET A 247 -18.44 15.25 26.53
CA MET A 247 -17.82 14.14 25.77
C MET A 247 -16.32 14.01 26.06
N ASN A 248 -15.60 15.12 26.21
CA ASN A 248 -14.17 15.13 26.51
C ASN A 248 -13.82 14.45 27.84
N VAL A 249 -14.73 14.41 28.81
CA VAL A 249 -14.51 13.65 30.06
C VAL A 249 -14.34 12.17 29.76
N TYR A 250 -15.23 11.59 28.96
CA TYR A 250 -15.16 10.17 28.55
C TYR A 250 -13.99 9.92 27.61
N TRP A 251 -13.72 10.85 26.69
CA TRP A 251 -12.58 10.80 25.79
C TRP A 251 -11.25 10.73 26.55
N ASN A 252 -11.09 11.52 27.59
CA ASN A 252 -9.89 11.51 28.41
C ASN A 252 -9.75 10.20 29.20
N LYS A 253 -10.85 9.64 29.72
CA LYS A 253 -10.85 8.29 30.32
C LYS A 253 -10.40 7.22 29.30
N SER A 254 -10.84 7.30 28.06
CA SER A 254 -10.45 6.35 27.01
C SER A 254 -8.94 6.33 26.72
N LYS A 255 -8.24 7.47 26.92
CA LYS A 255 -6.79 7.57 26.71
C LYS A 255 -6.00 6.70 27.69
N SER A 256 -6.47 6.53 28.93
CA SER A 256 -5.80 5.68 29.94
C SER A 256 -5.94 4.19 29.60
N ILE A 257 -7.03 3.80 28.96
CA ILE A 257 -7.34 2.40 28.61
C ILE A 257 -6.64 1.95 27.31
N THR A 258 -6.28 2.92 26.45
CA THR A 258 -5.65 2.65 25.16
C THR A 258 -4.15 2.91 25.15
N LYS A 259 -3.51 2.99 26.31
CA LYS A 259 -2.06 3.22 26.43
C LYS A 259 -1.20 1.96 26.25
N ASN A 260 -1.83 0.80 25.94
CA ASN A 260 -1.12 -0.45 25.64
C ASN A 260 -1.17 -0.76 24.15
#